data_9bd9e52856b3220ca8103441cc204824
#
_entry.id   9bd9e52856b3220ca8103441cc204824
#
_cell.length_a   1.000
_cell.length_b   1.000
_cell.length_c   1.000
_cell.angle_alpha   90.00
_cell.angle_beta   90.00
_cell.angle_gamma   90.00
#
_symmetry.space_group_name_H-M   'P 1'
#
loop_
_entity.id
_entity.type
_entity.pdbx_description
1 polymer ?
#
loop_
_entity_poly.entity_id
_entity_poly.type
_entity_poly.pdbx_seq_one_letter_code
_entity_poly.pdbx_strand_id
1 'polypeptide(L)'
;LARTAQRFGRARAVLEATASQVLACSARMHPAGFAHLDRVRLEHAPEEISLRALSRVIAAIGGRQYGPRLVKLERLYGEMFSAAANPAGPARASASPFAGTLGGCRIISEGGKFLICREARGLPDSMSVHPGQRLAWDGRFLIRFGDFKMGAETDLQLASLGSRGWSEIIRIRPDLRAGPVPGPARVSLPALFDEDGVLAVPHLGFDRRQDIDVKNPSDSARGPEAGSELAKIWFCPPQALSSVGFFLRSVPDILSH
;
A
#
# COMPACT_ATOMS: atom_id res chain seq x y z
N LEU A 1 -6.18 15.95 -39.60
CA LEU A 1 -6.36 15.02 -38.46
C LEU A 1 -5.03 14.52 -37.91
N ALA A 2 -4.07 13.96 -38.68
CA ALA A 2 -2.80 13.41 -38.20
C ALA A 2 -1.92 14.43 -37.45
N ARG A 3 -1.75 15.65 -37.97
CA ARG A 3 -0.98 16.71 -37.31
C ARG A 3 -1.57 17.15 -35.99
N THR A 4 -2.90 17.17 -35.85
CA THR A 4 -3.58 17.50 -34.59
C THR A 4 -3.39 16.40 -33.57
N ALA A 5 -3.54 15.14 -33.94
CA ALA A 5 -3.28 14.00 -33.07
C ALA A 5 -1.82 13.98 -32.57
N GLN A 6 -0.86 14.28 -33.43
CA GLN A 6 0.55 14.38 -33.07
C GLN A 6 0.83 15.52 -32.09
N ARG A 7 0.17 16.68 -32.24
CA ARG A 7 0.28 17.80 -31.28
C ARG A 7 -0.27 17.42 -29.92
N PHE A 8 -1.45 16.79 -29.86
CA PHE A 8 -2.01 16.29 -28.59
C PHE A 8 -1.12 15.24 -27.93
N GLY A 9 -0.53 14.32 -28.71
CA GLY A 9 0.42 13.35 -28.20
C GLY A 9 1.63 14.00 -27.53
N ARG A 10 2.22 15.04 -28.14
CA ARG A 10 3.33 15.79 -27.55
C ARG A 10 2.93 16.55 -26.29
N ALA A 11 1.80 17.25 -26.31
CA ALA A 11 1.30 17.95 -25.13
C ALA A 11 1.07 16.99 -23.96
N ARG A 12 0.45 15.84 -24.23
CA ARG A 12 0.27 14.78 -23.23
C ARG A 12 1.60 14.28 -22.66
N ALA A 13 2.59 14.02 -23.51
CA ALA A 13 3.90 13.54 -23.07
C ALA A 13 4.58 14.53 -22.09
N VAL A 14 4.46 15.84 -22.35
CA VAL A 14 4.97 16.87 -21.44
C VAL A 14 4.25 16.84 -20.10
N LEU A 15 2.90 16.78 -20.09
CA LEU A 15 2.11 16.71 -18.86
C LEU A 15 2.46 15.46 -18.03
N GLU A 16 2.62 14.31 -18.68
CA GLU A 16 2.98 13.06 -18.03
C GLU A 16 4.42 13.10 -17.45
N ALA A 17 5.36 13.69 -18.18
CA ALA A 17 6.73 13.88 -17.69
C ALA A 17 6.76 14.82 -16.48
N THR A 18 6.04 15.95 -16.53
CA THR A 18 5.94 16.89 -15.42
C THR A 18 5.27 16.26 -14.20
N ALA A 19 4.20 15.49 -14.38
CA ALA A 19 3.57 14.74 -13.28
C ALA A 19 4.54 13.72 -12.65
N SER A 20 5.38 13.07 -13.44
CA SER A 20 6.42 12.16 -12.94
C SER A 20 7.47 12.89 -12.12
N GLN A 21 7.89 14.08 -12.53
CA GLN A 21 8.83 14.94 -11.77
C GLN A 21 8.21 15.37 -10.43
N VAL A 22 6.97 15.82 -10.44
CA VAL A 22 6.25 16.19 -9.20
C VAL A 22 6.16 14.99 -8.26
N LEU A 23 5.81 13.80 -8.77
CA LEU A 23 5.77 12.57 -7.97
C LEU A 23 7.14 12.23 -7.37
N ALA A 24 8.22 12.31 -8.15
CA ALA A 24 9.56 12.02 -7.66
C ALA A 24 9.97 12.90 -6.47
N CYS A 25 9.49 14.16 -6.45
CA CYS A 25 9.80 15.11 -5.38
C CYS A 25 8.81 15.06 -4.22
N SER A 26 7.53 14.74 -4.47
CA SER A 26 6.44 14.86 -3.48
C SER A 26 5.98 13.54 -2.89
N ALA A 27 6.16 12.41 -3.60
CA ALA A 27 5.66 11.11 -3.18
C ALA A 27 6.73 10.24 -2.54
N ARG A 28 6.40 9.61 -1.43
CA ARG A 28 7.20 8.55 -0.80
C ARG A 28 6.35 7.30 -0.69
N MET A 29 6.67 6.32 -1.54
CA MET A 29 6.02 5.01 -1.52
C MET A 29 6.70 4.10 -0.50
N HIS A 30 5.91 3.38 0.27
CA HIS A 30 6.41 2.39 1.21
C HIS A 30 6.13 0.96 0.68
N PRO A 31 7.08 0.02 0.85
CA PRO A 31 6.90 -1.38 0.41
C PRO A 31 5.65 -2.06 0.98
N ALA A 32 5.16 -1.63 2.12
CA ALA A 32 3.91 -2.10 2.72
C ALA A 32 2.63 -1.57 2.03
N GLY A 33 2.75 -0.93 0.85
CA GLY A 33 1.61 -0.54 0.02
C GLY A 33 0.83 0.68 0.52
N PHE A 34 1.52 1.68 1.05
CA PHE A 34 0.98 3.02 1.33
C PHE A 34 1.94 4.11 0.83
N ALA A 35 1.47 5.34 0.76
CA ALA A 35 2.26 6.49 0.32
C ALA A 35 2.05 7.70 1.21
N HIS A 36 3.09 8.52 1.33
CA HIS A 36 2.96 9.89 1.80
C HIS A 36 3.16 10.84 0.62
N LEU A 37 2.26 11.81 0.50
CA LEU A 37 2.37 12.92 -0.45
C LEU A 37 2.62 14.21 0.30
N ASP A 38 3.64 14.95 -0.12
CA ASP A 38 3.94 16.28 0.42
C ASP A 38 2.86 17.26 -0.05
N ARG A 39 2.15 17.85 0.93
CA ARG A 39 1.03 18.74 0.66
C ARG A 39 1.48 20.01 -0.06
N VAL A 40 2.53 20.66 0.43
CA VAL A 40 3.02 21.93 -0.09
C VAL A 40 3.45 21.80 -1.54
N ARG A 41 4.18 20.73 -1.86
CA ARG A 41 4.64 20.46 -3.23
C ARG A 41 3.49 20.19 -4.20
N LEU A 42 2.44 19.50 -3.75
CA LEU A 42 1.23 19.29 -4.57
C LEU A 42 0.46 20.61 -4.78
N GLU A 43 0.35 21.44 -3.76
CA GLU A 43 -0.36 22.71 -3.83
C GLU A 43 0.31 23.73 -4.75
N HIS A 44 1.66 23.72 -4.81
CA HIS A 44 2.43 24.62 -5.67
C HIS A 44 2.53 24.14 -7.12
N ALA A 45 2.23 22.88 -7.41
CA ALA A 45 2.21 22.38 -8.76
C ALA A 45 0.92 22.82 -9.50
N PRO A 46 0.96 22.98 -10.83
CA PRO A 46 -0.26 23.21 -11.60
C PRO A 46 -1.31 22.13 -11.29
N GLU A 47 -2.57 22.54 -11.13
CA GLU A 47 -3.66 21.64 -10.71
C GLU A 47 -3.77 20.38 -11.57
N GLU A 48 -3.70 20.50 -12.90
CA GLU A 48 -3.74 19.37 -13.82
C GLU A 48 -2.61 18.36 -13.55
N ILE A 49 -1.43 18.86 -13.15
CA ILE A 49 -0.27 18.02 -12.82
C ILE A 49 -0.50 17.31 -11.48
N SER A 50 -1.02 18.02 -10.49
CA SER A 50 -1.34 17.47 -9.17
C SER A 50 -2.43 16.43 -9.24
N LEU A 51 -3.46 16.64 -10.05
CA LEU A 51 -4.53 15.68 -10.31
C LEU A 51 -3.97 14.40 -10.98
N ARG A 52 -3.09 14.52 -11.98
CA ARG A 52 -2.42 13.36 -12.60
C ARG A 52 -1.55 12.60 -11.59
N ALA A 53 -0.76 13.33 -10.81
CA ALA A 53 0.07 12.74 -9.77
C ALA A 53 -0.78 11.97 -8.74
N LEU A 54 -1.82 12.60 -8.21
CA LEU A 54 -2.73 12.01 -7.24
C LEU A 54 -3.46 10.78 -7.82
N SER A 55 -3.93 10.87 -9.07
CA SER A 55 -4.58 9.76 -9.78
C SER A 55 -3.70 8.52 -9.84
N ARG A 56 -2.40 8.70 -10.17
CA ARG A 56 -1.44 7.59 -10.26
C ARG A 56 -1.18 6.95 -8.90
N VAL A 57 -1.01 7.76 -7.84
CA VAL A 57 -0.81 7.22 -6.49
C VAL A 57 -2.05 6.46 -6.03
N ILE A 58 -3.26 7.00 -6.25
CA ILE A 58 -4.51 6.30 -5.91
C ILE A 58 -4.64 4.98 -6.69
N ALA A 59 -4.29 4.97 -7.97
CA ALA A 59 -4.33 3.73 -8.76
C ALA A 59 -3.36 2.68 -8.21
N ALA A 60 -2.11 3.08 -7.92
CA ALA A 60 -1.08 2.18 -7.40
C ALA A 60 -1.44 1.61 -6.03
N ILE A 61 -1.86 2.47 -5.08
CA ILE A 61 -2.24 2.05 -3.72
C ILE A 61 -3.57 1.30 -3.70
N GLY A 62 -4.50 1.65 -4.58
CA GLY A 62 -5.78 0.97 -4.73
C GLY A 62 -5.69 -0.37 -5.48
N GLY A 63 -4.51 -0.75 -6.00
CA GLY A 63 -4.33 -1.97 -6.78
C GLY A 63 -5.07 -1.96 -8.12
N ARG A 64 -5.25 -0.80 -8.73
CA ARG A 64 -6.07 -0.63 -9.94
C ARG A 64 -5.21 -0.27 -11.15
N GLN A 65 -5.59 -0.80 -12.30
CA GLN A 65 -4.93 -0.47 -13.57
C GLN A 65 -5.16 0.98 -14.00
N TYR A 66 -6.30 1.56 -13.63
CA TYR A 66 -6.68 2.92 -14.01
C TYR A 66 -6.97 3.76 -12.77
N GLY A 67 -6.66 5.04 -12.87
CA GLY A 67 -7.01 6.02 -11.86
C GLY A 67 -8.54 6.22 -11.72
N PRO A 68 -8.96 6.94 -10.69
CA PRO A 68 -10.37 7.26 -10.50
C PRO A 68 -10.89 8.19 -11.60
N ARG A 69 -12.22 8.28 -11.75
CA ARG A 69 -12.87 9.22 -12.68
C ARG A 69 -12.51 10.67 -12.31
N LEU A 70 -12.19 11.49 -13.32
CA LEU A 70 -11.69 12.85 -13.15
C LEU A 70 -12.58 13.70 -12.22
N VAL A 71 -13.88 13.75 -12.47
CA VAL A 71 -14.84 14.53 -11.64
C VAL A 71 -14.77 14.18 -10.15
N LYS A 72 -14.59 12.89 -9.81
CA LYS A 72 -14.45 12.47 -8.41
C LYS A 72 -13.10 12.85 -7.83
N LEU A 73 -12.07 12.84 -8.67
CA LEU A 73 -10.71 13.21 -8.28
C LEU A 73 -10.61 14.72 -8.04
N GLU A 74 -11.18 15.55 -8.92
CA GLU A 74 -11.27 17.01 -8.77
C GLU A 74 -11.99 17.41 -7.50
N ARG A 75 -13.13 16.76 -7.23
CA ARG A 75 -13.87 16.97 -5.97
C ARG A 75 -13.01 16.65 -4.74
N LEU A 76 -12.38 15.46 -4.73
CA LEU A 76 -11.49 15.05 -3.64
C LEU A 76 -10.34 16.04 -3.47
N TYR A 77 -9.71 16.44 -4.58
CA TYR A 77 -8.62 17.41 -4.57
C TYR A 77 -9.06 18.76 -3.97
N GLY A 78 -10.20 19.28 -4.40
CA GLY A 78 -10.79 20.48 -3.79
C GLY A 78 -11.02 20.34 -2.29
N GLU A 79 -11.58 19.22 -1.83
CA GLU A 79 -11.79 18.94 -0.41
C GLU A 79 -10.47 18.82 0.39
N MET A 80 -9.42 18.22 -0.19
CA MET A 80 -8.10 18.10 0.44
C MET A 80 -7.45 19.45 0.75
N PHE A 81 -7.67 20.46 -0.10
CA PHE A 81 -7.05 21.78 0.03
C PHE A 81 -7.99 22.84 0.62
N SER A 82 -9.33 22.71 0.47
CA SER A 82 -10.31 23.63 1.05
C SER A 82 -10.32 23.62 2.58
N ALA A 83 -10.11 22.47 3.20
CA ALA A 83 -10.04 22.34 4.66
C ALA A 83 -8.88 23.16 5.29
N ALA A 84 -7.97 23.67 4.45
CA ALA A 84 -6.82 24.47 4.85
C ALA A 84 -6.94 25.94 4.48
N ALA A 85 -7.88 26.31 3.61
CA ALA A 85 -8.00 27.66 3.05
C ALA A 85 -8.78 28.64 3.94
N ASN A 86 -9.14 28.28 5.17
CA ASN A 86 -9.80 29.20 6.09
C ASN A 86 -8.92 29.58 7.28
N PRO A 87 -7.81 30.35 7.07
CA PRO A 87 -7.02 30.91 8.16
C PRO A 87 -7.67 32.10 8.83
N ALA A 88 -8.82 32.61 8.32
CA ALA A 88 -9.48 33.83 8.77
C ALA A 88 -10.64 33.61 9.78
N GLY A 89 -10.89 32.36 10.19
CA GLY A 89 -11.78 32.08 11.32
C GLY A 89 -11.03 32.15 12.66
N PRO A 90 -11.69 32.57 13.77
CA PRO A 90 -11.05 32.56 15.09
C PRO A 90 -10.51 31.15 15.35
N ALA A 91 -9.25 31.11 15.78
CA ALA A 91 -8.44 29.89 15.96
C ALA A 91 -9.27 28.77 16.61
N ARG A 92 -9.88 27.91 15.80
CA ARG A 92 -10.37 26.63 16.25
C ARG A 92 -9.20 25.65 16.17
N ALA A 93 -8.60 25.43 17.33
CA ALA A 93 -7.64 24.35 17.57
C ALA A 93 -8.22 22.92 17.34
N SER A 94 -9.30 22.79 16.56
CA SER A 94 -10.02 21.55 16.30
C SER A 94 -10.49 21.42 14.84
N ALA A 95 -9.74 21.93 13.86
CA ALA A 95 -10.02 21.53 12.48
C ALA A 95 -9.66 20.03 12.38
N SER A 96 -10.69 19.18 12.34
CA SER A 96 -10.50 17.74 12.13
C SER A 96 -9.64 17.54 10.90
N PRO A 97 -8.60 16.67 10.96
CA PRO A 97 -7.75 16.42 9.81
C PRO A 97 -8.61 15.91 8.65
N PHE A 98 -8.31 16.36 7.43
CA PHE A 98 -9.00 15.86 6.24
C PHE A 98 -8.94 14.33 6.20
N ALA A 99 -10.07 13.69 5.92
CA ALA A 99 -10.15 12.26 5.64
C ALA A 99 -11.18 12.01 4.55
N GLY A 100 -10.75 11.37 3.47
CA GLY A 100 -11.59 11.01 2.32
C GLY A 100 -11.27 9.63 1.77
N THR A 101 -12.14 9.11 0.92
CA THR A 101 -11.93 7.82 0.24
C THR A 101 -12.17 7.95 -1.25
N LEU A 102 -11.28 7.38 -2.06
CA LEU A 102 -11.43 7.32 -3.51
C LEU A 102 -10.59 6.18 -4.10
N GLY A 103 -11.14 5.47 -5.07
CA GLY A 103 -10.41 4.44 -5.82
C GLY A 103 -9.95 3.25 -4.97
N GLY A 104 -10.60 2.96 -3.84
CA GLY A 104 -10.19 1.92 -2.89
C GLY A 104 -9.08 2.38 -1.94
N CYS A 105 -8.80 3.68 -1.89
CA CYS A 105 -7.83 4.29 -0.99
C CYS A 105 -8.53 5.17 0.05
N ARG A 106 -7.96 5.21 1.24
CA ARG A 106 -8.21 6.21 2.27
C ARG A 106 -7.10 7.24 2.23
N ILE A 107 -7.47 8.52 2.19
CA ILE A 107 -6.56 9.66 2.17
C ILE A 107 -6.77 10.46 3.46
N ILE A 108 -5.71 10.72 4.20
CA ILE A 108 -5.75 11.38 5.52
C ILE A 108 -4.68 12.46 5.54
N SER A 109 -5.02 13.67 6.00
CA SER A 109 -4.01 14.70 6.24
C SER A 109 -3.30 14.46 7.56
N GLU A 110 -1.97 14.45 7.55
CA GLU A 110 -1.12 14.17 8.70
C GLU A 110 0.19 14.96 8.61
N GLY A 111 0.43 15.87 9.55
CA GLY A 111 1.72 16.56 9.69
C GLY A 111 2.24 17.26 8.42
N GLY A 112 1.39 17.95 7.66
CA GLY A 112 1.77 18.62 6.41
C GLY A 112 1.89 17.70 5.20
N LYS A 113 1.48 16.44 5.32
CA LYS A 113 1.45 15.43 4.27
C LYS A 113 0.07 14.80 4.17
N PHE A 114 -0.18 14.14 3.07
CA PHE A 114 -1.31 13.23 2.93
C PHE A 114 -0.80 11.79 2.99
N LEU A 115 -1.31 11.03 3.96
CA LEU A 115 -1.18 9.58 3.97
C LEU A 115 -2.23 8.99 3.04
N ILE A 116 -1.79 8.17 2.07
CA ILE A 116 -2.67 7.41 1.18
C ILE A 116 -2.43 5.94 1.46
N CYS A 117 -3.45 5.23 1.91
CA CYS A 117 -3.39 3.80 2.19
C CYS A 117 -4.61 3.08 1.61
N ARG A 118 -4.52 1.77 1.46
CA ARG A 118 -5.61 0.94 0.97
C ARG A 118 -6.76 0.94 1.99
N GLU A 119 -7.97 1.13 1.49
CA GLU A 119 -9.18 1.02 2.29
C GLU A 119 -9.43 -0.44 2.69
N ALA A 120 -9.89 -0.67 3.91
CA ALA A 120 -10.18 -2.02 4.41
C ALA A 120 -11.34 -2.70 3.65
N ARG A 121 -12.21 -1.90 3.02
CA ARG A 121 -13.34 -2.41 2.26
C ARG A 121 -12.90 -2.96 0.90
N GLY A 122 -13.46 -4.12 0.52
CA GLY A 122 -13.21 -4.73 -0.79
C GLY A 122 -11.79 -5.28 -0.94
N LEU A 123 -11.17 -5.69 0.15
CA LEU A 123 -9.97 -6.54 0.14
C LEU A 123 -10.36 -7.96 -0.28
N PRO A 124 -9.43 -8.75 -0.86
CA PRO A 124 -9.68 -10.13 -1.19
C PRO A 124 -10.11 -10.95 0.03
N ASP A 125 -10.96 -11.93 -0.19
CA ASP A 125 -11.29 -12.94 0.81
C ASP A 125 -10.06 -13.78 1.17
N SER A 126 -10.14 -14.52 2.27
CA SER A 126 -9.14 -15.49 2.68
C SER A 126 -9.00 -16.59 1.61
N MET A 127 -7.77 -17.00 1.35
CA MET A 127 -7.45 -18.04 0.38
C MET A 127 -6.38 -18.98 0.91
N SER A 128 -6.54 -20.29 0.65
CA SER A 128 -5.52 -21.30 0.99
C SER A 128 -4.29 -21.11 0.11
N VAL A 129 -3.11 -21.28 0.71
CA VAL A 129 -1.82 -21.15 0.03
C VAL A 129 -0.91 -22.33 0.36
N HIS A 130 0.02 -22.62 -0.56
CA HIS A 130 0.89 -23.79 -0.49
C HIS A 130 2.37 -23.39 -0.57
N PRO A 131 3.28 -24.23 -0.03
CA PRO A 131 4.73 -24.05 -0.20
C PRO A 131 5.13 -23.89 -1.66
N GLY A 132 6.08 -23.00 -1.95
CA GLY A 132 6.60 -22.73 -3.29
C GLY A 132 5.66 -21.93 -4.20
N GLN A 133 4.41 -21.69 -3.80
CA GLN A 133 3.42 -20.97 -4.60
C GLN A 133 3.83 -19.51 -4.84
N ARG A 134 3.41 -18.97 -6.00
CA ARG A 134 3.50 -17.55 -6.33
C ARG A 134 2.14 -17.04 -6.75
N LEU A 135 1.75 -15.87 -6.25
CA LEU A 135 0.47 -15.26 -6.63
C LEU A 135 0.52 -13.73 -6.51
N ALA A 136 -0.37 -13.09 -7.25
CA ALA A 136 -0.67 -11.67 -7.08
C ALA A 136 -1.83 -11.52 -6.10
N TRP A 137 -1.71 -10.59 -5.14
CA TRP A 137 -2.73 -10.35 -4.12
C TRP A 137 -3.17 -8.89 -4.09
N ASP A 138 -4.48 -8.67 -4.02
CA ASP A 138 -5.15 -7.34 -3.96
C ASP A 138 -4.72 -6.38 -5.09
N GLY A 139 -4.22 -6.92 -6.22
CA GLY A 139 -3.69 -6.11 -7.32
C GLY A 139 -2.49 -5.24 -6.94
N ARG A 140 -1.89 -5.41 -5.76
CA ARG A 140 -0.82 -4.58 -5.24
C ARG A 140 0.46 -5.34 -4.93
N PHE A 141 0.34 -6.59 -4.55
CA PHE A 141 1.46 -7.38 -4.07
C PHE A 141 1.69 -8.61 -4.94
N LEU A 142 2.95 -8.90 -5.19
CA LEU A 142 3.41 -10.19 -5.64
C LEU A 142 3.94 -10.94 -4.42
N ILE A 143 3.45 -12.15 -4.18
CA ILE A 143 3.81 -12.96 -3.03
C ILE A 143 4.44 -14.26 -3.53
N ARG A 144 5.58 -14.62 -2.97
CA ARG A 144 6.22 -15.91 -3.15
C ARG A 144 6.33 -16.60 -1.80
N PHE A 145 5.75 -17.78 -1.70
CA PHE A 145 5.86 -18.62 -0.52
C PHE A 145 7.15 -19.43 -0.56
N GLY A 146 7.79 -19.59 0.58
CA GLY A 146 8.96 -20.43 0.74
C GLY A 146 8.61 -21.93 0.73
N ASP A 147 9.63 -22.79 0.72
CA ASP A 147 9.49 -24.23 0.85
C ASP A 147 9.47 -24.60 2.36
N PHE A 148 8.39 -24.20 3.05
CA PHE A 148 8.22 -24.53 4.46
C PHE A 148 7.54 -25.91 4.61
N LYS A 149 8.02 -26.70 5.55
CA LYS A 149 7.35 -27.93 5.96
C LYS A 149 6.30 -27.59 6.99
N MET A 150 5.05 -27.83 6.66
CA MET A 150 3.94 -27.79 7.61
C MET A 150 3.50 -29.23 7.93
N GLY A 151 2.93 -29.43 9.12
CA GLY A 151 2.29 -30.72 9.42
C GLY A 151 1.22 -31.05 8.38
N ALA A 152 0.98 -32.33 8.14
CA ALA A 152 0.12 -32.82 7.05
C ALA A 152 -1.32 -32.25 7.03
N GLU A 153 -1.76 -31.60 8.10
CA GLU A 153 -3.13 -31.07 8.28
C GLU A 153 -3.22 -29.55 8.40
N THR A 154 -2.08 -28.81 8.33
CA THR A 154 -2.14 -27.38 8.53
C THR A 154 -2.49 -26.63 7.24
N ASP A 155 -3.68 -26.05 7.18
CA ASP A 155 -4.16 -25.21 6.08
C ASP A 155 -3.70 -23.76 6.30
N LEU A 156 -2.72 -23.31 5.51
CA LEU A 156 -2.21 -21.95 5.59
C LEU A 156 -3.10 -21.03 4.74
N GLN A 157 -3.60 -19.98 5.36
CA GLN A 157 -4.48 -18.99 4.73
C GLN A 157 -3.77 -17.66 4.54
N LEU A 158 -3.91 -17.08 3.35
CA LEU A 158 -3.53 -15.70 3.07
C LEU A 158 -4.77 -14.83 3.14
N ALA A 159 -4.74 -13.80 3.98
CA ALA A 159 -5.81 -12.81 4.09
C ALA A 159 -5.24 -11.44 4.46
N SER A 160 -6.11 -10.42 4.51
CA SER A 160 -5.75 -9.14 5.10
C SER A 160 -5.62 -9.26 6.62
N LEU A 161 -4.63 -8.57 7.21
CA LEU A 161 -4.41 -8.59 8.66
C LEU A 161 -5.65 -8.22 9.46
N GLY A 162 -6.38 -7.20 9.01
CA GLY A 162 -7.58 -6.71 9.70
C GLY A 162 -7.30 -6.15 11.10
N SER A 163 -8.34 -5.64 11.74
CA SER A 163 -8.24 -5.10 13.09
C SER A 163 -8.06 -6.21 14.13
N ARG A 164 -8.68 -7.38 13.90
CA ARG A 164 -8.56 -8.54 14.79
C ARG A 164 -7.14 -9.08 14.80
N GLY A 165 -6.57 -9.35 13.64
CA GLY A 165 -5.19 -9.84 13.55
C GLY A 165 -4.18 -8.84 14.11
N TRP A 166 -4.38 -7.53 13.90
CA TRP A 166 -3.58 -6.52 14.55
C TRP A 166 -3.65 -6.60 16.08
N SER A 167 -4.84 -6.82 16.65
CA SER A 167 -5.02 -6.97 18.09
C SER A 167 -4.33 -8.21 18.64
N GLU A 168 -4.27 -9.28 17.89
CA GLU A 168 -3.52 -10.51 18.24
C GLU A 168 -2.01 -10.24 18.29
N ILE A 169 -1.46 -9.63 17.22
CA ILE A 169 -0.03 -9.33 17.11
C ILE A 169 0.45 -8.46 18.26
N ILE A 170 -0.24 -7.38 18.59
CA ILE A 170 0.24 -6.44 19.61
C ILE A 170 0.15 -6.97 21.04
N ARG A 171 -0.50 -8.10 21.29
CA ARG A 171 -0.40 -8.82 22.57
C ARG A 171 0.93 -9.54 22.70
N ILE A 172 1.50 -10.00 21.58
CA ILE A 172 2.79 -10.71 21.51
C ILE A 172 3.92 -9.68 21.38
N ARG A 173 3.78 -8.73 20.45
CA ARG A 173 4.77 -7.71 20.08
C ARG A 173 4.20 -6.28 20.23
N PRO A 174 4.09 -5.76 21.47
CA PRO A 174 3.58 -4.40 21.74
C PRO A 174 4.40 -3.28 21.08
N ASP A 175 5.69 -3.52 20.87
CA ASP A 175 6.65 -2.61 20.22
C ASP A 175 6.25 -2.24 18.79
N LEU A 176 5.53 -3.12 18.08
CA LEU A 176 5.06 -2.86 16.72
C LEU A 176 4.05 -1.69 16.62
N ARG A 177 3.53 -1.20 17.75
CA ARG A 177 2.71 0.03 17.77
C ARG A 177 3.49 1.25 17.31
N ALA A 178 4.77 1.33 17.64
CA ALA A 178 5.68 2.40 17.24
C ALA A 178 6.37 2.15 15.90
N GLY A 179 6.02 1.06 15.20
CA GLY A 179 6.62 0.69 13.93
C GLY A 179 6.32 1.68 12.79
N PRO A 180 7.06 1.58 11.67
CA PRO A 180 7.00 2.53 10.57
C PRO A 180 5.71 2.48 9.75
N VAL A 181 4.88 1.46 9.93
CA VAL A 181 3.60 1.32 9.21
C VAL A 181 2.50 2.05 9.96
N PRO A 182 1.85 3.07 9.35
CA PRO A 182 0.77 3.82 9.99
C PRO A 182 -0.44 2.93 10.33
N GLY A 183 -1.14 3.24 11.42
CA GLY A 183 -2.33 2.49 11.85
C GLY A 183 -3.35 2.22 10.73
N PRO A 184 -3.76 3.24 9.95
CA PRO A 184 -4.71 3.05 8.87
C PRO A 184 -4.24 2.09 7.76
N ALA A 185 -2.92 1.95 7.54
CA ALA A 185 -2.38 1.05 6.52
C ALA A 185 -2.28 -0.40 7.01
N ARG A 186 -2.17 -0.64 8.32
CA ARG A 186 -1.93 -1.98 8.90
C ARG A 186 -3.02 -2.98 8.55
N VAL A 187 -4.27 -2.55 8.57
CA VAL A 187 -5.43 -3.43 8.35
C VAL A 187 -5.47 -4.08 6.97
N SER A 188 -4.81 -3.48 5.98
CA SER A 188 -4.77 -3.95 4.60
C SER A 188 -3.47 -4.67 4.24
N LEU A 189 -2.62 -4.99 5.21
CA LEU A 189 -1.42 -5.78 4.97
C LEU A 189 -1.77 -7.24 4.69
N PRO A 190 -1.08 -7.89 3.75
CA PRO A 190 -1.16 -9.34 3.61
C PRO A 190 -0.58 -10.03 4.84
N ALA A 191 -1.32 -10.96 5.39
CA ALA A 191 -0.97 -11.74 6.57
C ALA A 191 -1.25 -13.23 6.34
N LEU A 192 -0.43 -14.07 6.92
CA LEU A 192 -0.59 -15.52 6.92
C LEU A 192 -1.25 -15.94 8.23
N PHE A 193 -2.22 -16.82 8.10
CA PHE A 193 -2.99 -17.38 9.19
C PHE A 193 -2.94 -18.90 9.16
N ASP A 194 -2.98 -19.49 10.32
CA ASP A 194 -3.24 -20.90 10.54
C ASP A 194 -4.44 -21.08 11.49
N GLU A 195 -4.67 -22.25 12.02
CA GLU A 195 -5.75 -22.56 12.97
C GLU A 195 -5.68 -21.75 14.29
N ASP A 196 -4.49 -21.35 14.70
CA ASP A 196 -4.24 -20.58 15.93
C ASP A 196 -4.33 -19.05 15.73
N GLY A 197 -4.58 -18.57 14.53
CA GLY A 197 -4.70 -17.14 14.19
C GLY A 197 -3.55 -16.60 13.33
N VAL A 198 -3.06 -15.39 13.60
CA VAL A 198 -2.00 -14.76 12.80
C VAL A 198 -0.68 -15.50 12.99
N LEU A 199 -0.20 -16.11 11.91
CA LEU A 199 1.10 -16.80 11.89
C LEU A 199 2.23 -15.84 11.55
N ALA A 200 2.12 -15.06 10.47
CA ALA A 200 3.17 -14.13 10.06
C ALA A 200 2.62 -12.90 9.32
N VAL A 201 3.30 -11.77 9.49
CA VAL A 201 3.09 -10.53 8.73
C VAL A 201 4.45 -9.98 8.31
N PRO A 202 4.96 -10.36 7.12
CA PRO A 202 6.31 -10.02 6.68
C PRO A 202 6.62 -8.53 6.71
N HIS A 203 5.67 -7.66 6.33
CA HIS A 203 5.85 -6.20 6.35
C HIS A 203 6.00 -5.60 7.75
N LEU A 204 5.64 -6.33 8.79
CA LEU A 204 5.84 -5.93 10.19
C LEU A 204 7.02 -6.65 10.84
N GLY A 205 7.66 -7.58 10.15
CA GLY A 205 8.68 -8.45 10.74
C GLY A 205 8.11 -9.32 11.85
N PHE A 206 6.82 -9.69 11.79
CA PHE A 206 6.17 -10.56 12.74
C PHE A 206 6.14 -11.99 12.22
N ASP A 207 6.64 -12.93 13.01
CA ASP A 207 6.52 -14.38 12.84
C ASP A 207 6.27 -15.02 14.20
N ARG A 208 5.05 -15.54 14.41
CA ARG A 208 4.64 -16.10 15.70
C ARG A 208 5.57 -17.21 16.21
N ARG A 209 6.11 -18.02 15.31
CA ARG A 209 7.01 -19.13 15.64
C ARG A 209 8.30 -18.65 16.32
N GLN A 210 8.81 -17.49 15.86
CA GLN A 210 10.03 -16.88 16.41
C GLN A 210 9.73 -15.99 17.61
N ASP A 211 8.63 -15.23 17.56
CA ASP A 211 8.29 -14.21 18.54
C ASP A 211 7.79 -14.80 19.88
N ILE A 212 7.25 -16.04 19.90
CA ILE A 212 6.84 -16.75 21.12
C ILE A 212 8.05 -17.41 21.79
N ASP A 213 8.98 -17.99 21.02
CA ASP A 213 10.15 -18.68 21.58
C ASP A 213 11.08 -17.71 22.36
N VAL A 214 11.14 -16.44 21.97
CA VAL A 214 11.90 -15.42 22.69
C VAL A 214 11.39 -15.18 24.12
N LYS A 215 10.12 -15.47 24.42
CA LYS A 215 9.53 -15.31 25.75
C LYS A 215 9.79 -16.49 26.71
N ASN A 216 10.20 -17.65 26.17
CA ASN A 216 10.52 -18.85 26.96
C ASN A 216 11.96 -19.33 26.67
N PRO A 217 12.99 -18.69 27.25
CA PRO A 217 14.39 -19.04 26.99
C PRO A 217 14.82 -20.42 27.52
N SER A 218 13.97 -21.13 28.27
CA SER A 218 14.29 -22.45 28.85
C SER A 218 14.09 -23.61 27.85
N ASP A 219 13.51 -23.40 26.67
CA ASP A 219 13.28 -24.45 25.66
C ASP A 219 14.13 -24.27 24.37
N SER A 220 15.10 -23.37 24.42
CA SER A 220 15.99 -22.99 23.30
C SER A 220 17.10 -24.00 22.99
N ALA A 221 16.88 -25.30 23.22
CA ALA A 221 17.82 -26.36 22.79
C ALA A 221 17.69 -26.73 21.29
N ARG A 222 16.74 -26.14 20.57
CA ARG A 222 16.71 -26.14 19.10
C ARG A 222 17.05 -24.74 18.60
N GLY A 223 18.35 -24.54 18.30
CA GLY A 223 18.81 -23.37 17.57
C GLY A 223 17.93 -23.16 16.32
N PRO A 224 17.70 -21.93 15.89
CA PRO A 224 16.95 -21.69 14.69
C PRO A 224 17.70 -22.40 13.53
N GLU A 225 17.17 -23.50 13.04
CA GLU A 225 17.44 -23.88 11.67
C GLU A 225 17.07 -22.63 10.87
N ALA A 226 18.04 -22.05 10.15
CA ALA A 226 17.96 -20.78 9.45
C ALA A 226 16.60 -20.68 8.76
N GLY A 227 15.67 -19.93 9.37
CA GLY A 227 14.24 -20.09 9.19
C GLY A 227 13.88 -19.92 7.75
N SER A 228 13.28 -20.93 7.14
CA SER A 228 12.68 -20.79 5.83
C SER A 228 11.66 -19.65 5.95
N GLU A 229 11.99 -18.52 5.33
CA GLU A 229 11.12 -17.35 5.26
C GLU A 229 9.77 -17.80 4.68
N LEU A 230 8.68 -17.71 5.45
CA LEU A 230 7.36 -18.21 5.06
C LEU A 230 6.89 -17.60 3.75
N ALA A 231 7.11 -16.31 3.57
CA ALA A 231 6.74 -15.62 2.35
C ALA A 231 7.58 -14.36 2.14
N LYS A 232 7.93 -14.10 0.89
CA LYS A 232 8.44 -12.80 0.42
C LYS A 232 7.34 -12.05 -0.27
N ILE A 233 7.18 -10.77 0.08
CA ILE A 233 6.10 -9.92 -0.43
C ILE A 233 6.71 -8.65 -1.02
N TRP A 234 6.40 -8.40 -2.29
CA TRP A 234 6.81 -7.20 -3.01
C TRP A 234 5.61 -6.35 -3.36
N PHE A 235 5.71 -5.04 -3.12
CA PHE A 235 4.73 -4.10 -3.64
C PHE A 235 4.95 -3.93 -5.15
N CYS A 236 4.02 -4.47 -5.92
CA CYS A 236 4.06 -4.53 -7.38
C CYS A 236 2.72 -4.11 -7.98
N PRO A 237 2.37 -2.81 -7.92
CA PRO A 237 1.10 -2.33 -8.46
C PRO A 237 1.06 -2.47 -9.99
N PRO A 238 -0.14 -2.56 -10.60
CA PRO A 238 -0.31 -2.77 -12.04
C PRO A 238 0.29 -1.66 -12.91
N GLN A 239 0.41 -0.45 -12.34
CA GLN A 239 1.06 0.69 -12.98
C GLN A 239 2.19 1.22 -12.10
N ALA A 240 3.37 1.38 -12.69
CA ALA A 240 4.44 2.12 -12.05
C ALA A 240 4.08 3.63 -12.03
N LEU A 241 4.44 4.33 -10.94
CA LEU A 241 4.18 5.77 -10.80
C LEU A 241 4.83 6.61 -11.91
N SER A 242 5.95 6.15 -12.44
CA SER A 242 6.71 6.79 -13.54
C SER A 242 6.28 6.34 -14.93
N SER A 243 5.34 5.41 -15.07
CA SER A 243 4.90 4.96 -16.39
C SER A 243 4.03 5.99 -17.06
N VAL A 244 4.37 6.34 -18.30
CA VAL A 244 3.46 7.02 -19.22
C VAL A 244 2.33 6.03 -19.52
N GLY A 245 1.12 6.29 -19.03
CA GLY A 245 -0.02 5.41 -19.23
C GLY A 245 -0.26 5.15 -20.73
N PHE A 246 -0.26 3.90 -21.13
CA PHE A 246 -0.43 3.30 -22.47
C PHE A 246 0.84 2.68 -23.08
N PHE A 247 1.62 1.95 -22.33
CA PHE A 247 2.34 0.84 -22.93
C PHE A 247 1.88 -0.43 -22.23
N LEU A 248 1.37 -1.37 -23.03
CA LEU A 248 1.32 -2.79 -22.69
C LEU A 248 2.74 -3.21 -22.35
N ARG A 249 3.16 -3.07 -21.09
CA ARG A 249 4.28 -3.85 -20.60
C ARG A 249 3.71 -5.22 -20.37
N SER A 250 4.07 -6.15 -21.23
CA SER A 250 4.15 -7.56 -20.85
C SER A 250 4.78 -7.59 -19.45
N VAL A 251 4.11 -8.28 -18.54
CA VAL A 251 4.69 -8.66 -17.24
C VAL A 251 6.09 -9.17 -17.56
N PRO A 252 7.18 -8.61 -16.98
CA PRO A 252 8.48 -9.23 -17.19
C PRO A 252 8.35 -10.68 -16.80
N ASP A 253 8.93 -11.57 -17.59
CA ASP A 253 9.02 -13.01 -17.33
C ASP A 253 9.82 -13.28 -16.03
N ILE A 254 9.30 -12.81 -14.89
CA ILE A 254 9.74 -13.20 -13.54
C ILE A 254 9.16 -14.58 -13.19
N LEU A 255 8.35 -15.13 -14.13
CA LEU A 255 7.73 -16.45 -13.97
C LEU A 255 8.55 -17.60 -14.57
N SER A 256 9.68 -17.31 -15.20
CA SER A 256 10.56 -18.35 -15.75
C SER A 256 11.92 -18.29 -15.03
N HIS A 257 12.01 -18.84 -13.85
CA HIS A 257 13.19 -19.52 -13.27
C HIS A 257 12.82 -20.02 -11.87
#